data_3a923b3aed20562609ba58c71445dda5
#
_entry.id   3a923b3aed20562609ba58c71445dda5
#
_cell.length_a   1.000
_cell.length_b   1.000
_cell.length_c   1.000
_cell.angle_alpha   90.00
_cell.angle_beta   90.00
_cell.angle_gamma   90.00
#
_symmetry.space_group_name_H-M   'P 1'
#
loop_
_entity.id
_entity.type
_entity.pdbx_description
1 polymer ?
#
loop_
_entity_poly.entity_id
_entity_poly.type
_entity_poly.pdbx_seq_one_letter_code
_entity_poly.pdbx_strand_id
1 'polypeptide(L)'
;MLEFTGENEMEQSKDELWPYFTDTDILTECAPGCKEMTLISPHEIEAVMAVGVGSVKPEFDVDVVVTRADRPDVLEMKAVGHAPRNEFETVAEMELKENASGGTTVVWSATADVSGTIASLGGRALKSVTKRLVKKFFSKMQAKADEGVEAESELEAAPEQDATLETDD
;
A
#
# COMPACT_ATOMS: atom_id res chain seq x y z
N MET A 1 7.89 -16.28 5.44
CA MET A 1 6.84 -15.30 5.05
C MET A 1 6.42 -14.50 6.26
N LEU A 2 6.36 -13.20 6.11
CA LEU A 2 5.93 -12.30 7.18
C LEU A 2 4.45 -11.98 7.00
N GLU A 3 3.72 -11.87 8.11
CA GLU A 3 2.30 -11.53 8.08
C GLU A 3 2.07 -10.30 8.94
N PHE A 4 1.24 -9.39 8.44
CA PHE A 4 0.91 -8.16 9.12
C PHE A 4 -0.58 -7.94 9.08
N THR A 5 -1.15 -7.46 10.17
CA THR A 5 -2.57 -7.10 10.21
C THR A 5 -2.74 -5.88 11.09
N GLY A 6 -3.81 -5.14 10.86
CA GLY A 6 -4.12 -4.01 11.71
C GLY A 6 -5.45 -3.38 11.36
N GLU A 7 -5.84 -2.42 12.19
CA GLU A 7 -7.06 -1.65 11.98
C GLU A 7 -6.76 -0.19 12.24
N ASN A 8 -7.39 0.68 11.46
CA ASN A 8 -7.29 2.12 11.66
C ASN A 8 -8.67 2.74 11.55
N GLU A 9 -9.01 3.61 12.50
CA GLU A 9 -10.28 4.33 12.47
C GLU A 9 -10.09 5.63 11.73
N MET A 10 -11.03 5.94 10.83
CA MET A 10 -11.01 7.21 10.09
C MET A 10 -12.38 7.85 10.19
N GLU A 11 -12.42 9.17 10.15
CA GLU A 11 -13.66 9.91 10.43
C GLU A 11 -14.59 9.98 9.23
N GLN A 12 -14.07 9.86 8.03
CA GLN A 12 -14.87 9.97 6.81
C GLN A 12 -15.55 8.64 6.47
N SER A 13 -16.59 8.71 5.66
CA SER A 13 -17.29 7.51 5.20
C SER A 13 -16.46 6.75 4.17
N LYS A 14 -16.83 5.51 3.92
CA LYS A 14 -16.15 4.68 2.91
C LYS A 14 -16.19 5.34 1.54
N ASP A 15 -17.34 5.90 1.18
CA ASP A 15 -17.49 6.53 -0.12
C ASP A 15 -16.59 7.75 -0.27
N GLU A 16 -16.39 8.49 0.81
CA GLU A 16 -15.48 9.64 0.80
C GLU A 16 -14.02 9.19 0.73
N LEU A 17 -13.68 8.10 1.42
CA LEU A 17 -12.29 7.64 1.51
C LEU A 17 -11.80 6.89 0.28
N TRP A 18 -12.69 6.19 -0.41
CA TRP A 18 -12.26 5.37 -1.55
C TRP A 18 -11.41 6.14 -2.56
N PRO A 19 -11.81 7.35 -2.99
CA PRO A 19 -10.97 8.10 -3.93
C PRO A 19 -9.57 8.40 -3.39
N TYR A 20 -9.45 8.64 -2.08
CA TYR A 20 -8.14 8.92 -1.49
C TYR A 20 -7.21 7.72 -1.57
N PHE A 21 -7.73 6.53 -1.36
CA PHE A 21 -6.92 5.32 -1.42
C PHE A 21 -6.63 4.87 -2.86
N THR A 22 -7.26 5.48 -3.84
CA THR A 22 -7.11 5.09 -5.24
C THR A 22 -6.63 6.24 -6.12
N ASP A 23 -6.16 7.32 -5.52
CA ASP A 23 -5.59 8.47 -6.22
C ASP A 23 -4.06 8.39 -6.09
N THR A 24 -3.36 8.24 -7.21
CA THR A 24 -1.91 8.01 -7.15
C THR A 24 -1.13 9.23 -6.66
N ASP A 25 -1.61 10.44 -6.88
CA ASP A 25 -0.94 11.62 -6.36
C ASP A 25 -1.03 11.67 -4.84
N ILE A 26 -2.19 11.36 -4.30
CA ILE A 26 -2.39 11.32 -2.85
C ILE A 26 -1.58 10.18 -2.24
N LEU A 27 -1.58 9.01 -2.88
CA LEU A 27 -0.79 7.87 -2.41
C LEU A 27 0.69 8.20 -2.39
N THR A 28 1.17 8.93 -3.39
CA THR A 28 2.58 9.33 -3.44
C THR A 28 2.94 10.19 -2.23
N GLU A 29 2.05 11.11 -1.84
CA GLU A 29 2.31 11.99 -0.71
C GLU A 29 2.18 11.26 0.62
N CYS A 30 1.29 10.29 0.72
CA CYS A 30 1.02 9.61 1.99
C CYS A 30 1.92 8.40 2.24
N ALA A 31 2.41 7.75 1.20
CA ALA A 31 3.27 6.57 1.36
C ALA A 31 4.66 7.00 1.82
N PRO A 32 5.07 6.63 3.05
CA PRO A 32 6.37 7.07 3.56
C PRO A 32 7.50 6.52 2.69
N GLY A 33 8.41 7.41 2.30
CA GLY A 33 9.55 7.01 1.48
C GLY A 33 9.28 6.92 0.00
N CYS A 34 8.06 7.17 -0.44
CA CYS A 34 7.74 7.16 -1.86
C CYS A 34 8.33 8.40 -2.51
N LYS A 35 9.20 8.20 -3.48
CA LYS A 35 9.84 9.30 -4.21
C LYS A 35 9.06 9.68 -5.46
N GLU A 36 8.50 8.68 -6.12
CA GLU A 36 7.68 8.93 -7.30
C GLU A 36 6.77 7.73 -7.54
N MET A 37 5.67 7.97 -8.21
CA MET A 37 4.69 6.95 -8.54
C MET A 37 4.10 7.29 -9.89
N THR A 38 4.08 6.32 -10.80
CA THR A 38 3.58 6.49 -12.16
C THR A 38 2.44 5.52 -12.40
N LEU A 39 1.30 6.05 -12.80
CA LEU A 39 0.16 5.22 -13.16
C LEU A 39 0.35 4.74 -14.59
N ILE A 40 0.64 3.46 -14.78
CA ILE A 40 0.86 2.87 -16.10
C ILE A 40 -0.47 2.57 -16.77
N SER A 41 -1.42 2.04 -15.98
CA SER A 41 -2.78 1.77 -16.42
C SER A 41 -3.65 1.77 -15.16
N PRO A 42 -4.97 1.67 -15.27
CA PRO A 42 -5.80 1.69 -14.06
C PRO A 42 -5.49 0.58 -13.06
N HIS A 43 -4.79 -0.47 -13.48
CA HIS A 43 -4.45 -1.57 -12.58
C HIS A 43 -2.95 -1.79 -12.42
N GLU A 44 -2.11 -0.90 -12.96
CA GLU A 44 -0.66 -1.06 -12.86
C GLU A 44 0.01 0.24 -12.46
N ILE A 45 0.88 0.17 -11.46
CA ILE A 45 1.61 1.33 -10.96
C ILE A 45 3.10 0.96 -10.88
N GLU A 46 3.96 1.91 -11.21
CA GLU A 46 5.39 1.81 -10.94
C GLU A 46 5.74 2.87 -9.93
N ALA A 47 6.56 2.53 -8.96
CA ALA A 47 6.93 3.47 -7.91
C ALA A 47 8.38 3.29 -7.51
N VAL A 48 8.96 4.34 -6.93
CA VAL A 48 10.29 4.29 -6.34
C VAL A 48 10.13 4.59 -4.86
N MET A 49 10.55 3.63 -4.02
CA MET A 49 10.36 3.70 -2.58
C MET A 49 11.68 3.54 -1.85
N ALA A 50 12.00 4.46 -0.96
CA ALA A 50 13.16 4.34 -0.10
C ALA A 50 12.70 3.94 1.30
N VAL A 51 13.22 2.83 1.82
CA VAL A 51 12.81 2.29 3.11
C VAL A 51 14.03 2.16 4.00
N GLY A 52 14.02 2.81 5.17
CA GLY A 52 15.12 2.71 6.12
C GLY A 52 14.86 1.63 7.16
N VAL A 53 15.78 0.68 7.31
CA VAL A 53 15.70 -0.35 8.33
C VAL A 53 17.07 -0.37 9.02
N GLY A 54 17.15 0.22 10.21
CA GLY A 54 18.43 0.37 10.88
C GLY A 54 19.37 1.23 10.06
N SER A 55 20.56 0.72 9.76
CA SER A 55 21.53 1.44 8.94
C SER A 55 21.37 1.13 7.46
N VAL A 56 20.43 0.26 7.09
CA VAL A 56 20.19 -0.14 5.71
C VAL A 56 19.08 0.71 5.15
N LYS A 57 19.33 1.33 3.99
CA LYS A 57 18.33 2.22 3.36
C LYS A 57 18.22 1.93 1.86
N PRO A 58 17.67 0.76 1.50
CA PRO A 58 17.52 0.44 0.09
C PRO A 58 16.49 1.32 -0.58
N GLU A 59 16.71 1.57 -1.85
CA GLU A 59 15.74 2.26 -2.69
C GLU A 59 15.22 1.21 -3.67
N PHE A 60 13.92 0.94 -3.59
CA PHE A 60 13.29 -0.11 -4.40
C PHE A 60 12.59 0.47 -5.60
N ASP A 61 12.74 -0.22 -6.74
CA ASP A 61 11.84 -0.04 -7.87
C ASP A 61 10.70 -1.03 -7.64
N VAL A 62 9.48 -0.53 -7.58
CA VAL A 62 8.31 -1.32 -7.18
C VAL A 62 7.30 -1.37 -8.30
N ASP A 63 6.84 -2.57 -8.62
CA ASP A 63 5.75 -2.78 -9.56
C ASP A 63 4.53 -3.24 -8.77
N VAL A 64 3.40 -2.57 -8.97
CA VAL A 64 2.17 -2.87 -8.26
C VAL A 64 1.07 -3.22 -9.25
N VAL A 65 0.33 -4.28 -8.95
CA VAL A 65 -0.87 -4.66 -9.70
C VAL A 65 -2.05 -4.65 -8.74
N VAL A 66 -3.11 -3.95 -9.12
CA VAL A 66 -4.36 -3.96 -8.36
C VAL A 66 -5.11 -5.21 -8.76
N THR A 67 -5.29 -6.14 -7.82
CA THR A 67 -5.92 -7.44 -8.08
C THR A 67 -7.39 -7.46 -7.70
N ARG A 68 -7.82 -6.53 -6.85
CA ARG A 68 -9.22 -6.43 -6.47
C ARG A 68 -9.54 -4.98 -6.12
N ALA A 69 -10.64 -4.48 -6.65
CA ALA A 69 -11.11 -3.12 -6.34
C ALA A 69 -12.63 -3.13 -6.36
N ASP A 70 -13.22 -3.55 -5.23
CA ASP A 70 -14.68 -3.58 -5.06
C ASP A 70 -15.07 -2.30 -4.31
N ARG A 71 -15.35 -1.27 -5.05
CA ARG A 71 -15.64 0.05 -4.50
C ARG A 71 -16.94 0.06 -3.74
N PRO A 72 -17.03 0.64 -2.54
CA PRO A 72 -15.94 1.24 -1.76
C PRO A 72 -15.44 0.33 -0.64
N ASP A 73 -15.49 -0.97 -0.83
CA ASP A 73 -15.33 -1.94 0.25
C ASP A 73 -13.95 -2.59 0.35
N VAL A 74 -13.38 -3.03 -0.76
CA VAL A 74 -12.15 -3.83 -0.72
C VAL A 74 -11.17 -3.41 -1.80
N LEU A 75 -9.90 -3.25 -1.42
CA LEU A 75 -8.82 -2.99 -2.35
C LEU A 75 -7.70 -3.98 -2.06
N GLU A 76 -7.26 -4.72 -3.06
CA GLU A 76 -6.15 -5.68 -2.91
C GLU A 76 -5.11 -5.41 -3.99
N MET A 77 -3.85 -5.47 -3.60
CA MET A 77 -2.73 -5.24 -4.50
C MET A 77 -1.64 -6.25 -4.28
N LYS A 78 -0.92 -6.57 -5.36
CA LYS A 78 0.33 -7.32 -5.29
C LYS A 78 1.44 -6.36 -5.68
N ALA A 79 2.56 -6.41 -4.94
CA ALA A 79 3.70 -5.56 -5.22
C ALA A 79 4.99 -6.36 -5.19
N VAL A 80 5.88 -6.06 -6.13
CA VAL A 80 7.20 -6.66 -6.17
C VAL A 80 8.21 -5.52 -6.21
N GLY A 81 9.16 -5.55 -5.29
CA GLY A 81 10.18 -4.50 -5.21
C GLY A 81 11.57 -5.08 -5.41
N HIS A 82 12.40 -4.34 -6.15
CA HIS A 82 13.78 -4.73 -6.45
C HIS A 82 14.73 -3.60 -6.10
N ALA A 83 15.79 -3.93 -5.38
CA ALA A 83 16.89 -3.02 -5.09
C ALA A 83 18.19 -3.84 -5.13
N PRO A 84 19.35 -3.20 -5.24
CA PRO A 84 20.59 -3.98 -5.18
C PRO A 84 20.64 -4.81 -3.91
N ARG A 85 20.76 -6.13 -4.06
CA ARG A 85 20.88 -7.09 -2.95
C ARG A 85 19.62 -7.20 -2.09
N ASN A 86 18.48 -6.68 -2.55
CA ASN A 86 17.24 -6.73 -1.78
C ASN A 86 16.06 -6.92 -2.70
N GLU A 87 15.10 -7.74 -2.26
CA GLU A 87 13.85 -7.95 -3.00
C GLU A 87 12.72 -8.19 -2.01
N PHE A 88 11.52 -7.83 -2.42
CA PHE A 88 10.34 -8.24 -1.66
C PHE A 88 9.17 -8.49 -2.61
N GLU A 89 8.26 -9.36 -2.17
CA GLU A 89 6.96 -9.57 -2.79
C GLU A 89 5.93 -9.47 -1.70
N THR A 90 4.86 -8.75 -1.96
CA THR A 90 3.81 -8.61 -0.96
C THR A 90 2.44 -8.65 -1.60
N VAL A 91 1.46 -9.18 -0.85
CA VAL A 91 0.04 -9.06 -1.18
C VAL A 91 -0.59 -8.33 -0.02
N ALA A 92 -1.25 -7.23 -0.31
CA ALA A 92 -1.88 -6.41 0.72
C ALA A 92 -3.35 -6.21 0.39
N GLU A 93 -4.20 -6.34 1.40
CA GLU A 93 -5.63 -6.14 1.25
C GLU A 93 -6.11 -5.15 2.29
N MET A 94 -7.04 -4.31 1.88
CA MET A 94 -7.63 -3.31 2.75
C MET A 94 -9.13 -3.39 2.59
N GLU A 95 -9.83 -3.54 3.72
CA GLU A 95 -11.29 -3.58 3.72
C GLU A 95 -11.80 -2.37 4.51
N LEU A 96 -12.73 -1.63 3.91
CA LEU A 96 -13.32 -0.46 4.54
C LEU A 96 -14.68 -0.85 5.09
N LYS A 97 -14.85 -0.70 6.40
CA LYS A 97 -16.09 -1.06 7.09
C LYS A 97 -16.68 0.15 7.77
N GLU A 98 -17.98 0.35 7.66
CA GLU A 98 -18.64 1.43 8.35
C GLU A 98 -18.56 1.19 9.86
N ASN A 99 -18.21 2.23 10.62
CA ASN A 99 -18.16 2.08 12.07
C ASN A 99 -19.39 2.73 12.73
N ALA A 100 -19.48 2.62 14.06
CA ALA A 100 -20.67 3.06 14.77
C ALA A 100 -20.90 4.57 14.73
N SER A 101 -19.87 5.36 14.47
CA SER A 101 -20.00 6.81 14.45
C SER A 101 -20.16 7.38 13.04
N GLY A 102 -20.38 6.54 12.05
CA GLY A 102 -20.56 7.01 10.67
C GLY A 102 -19.27 7.16 9.90
N GLY A 103 -18.14 6.92 10.53
CA GLY A 103 -16.85 6.91 9.86
C GLY A 103 -16.51 5.51 9.34
N THR A 104 -15.23 5.23 9.23
CA THR A 104 -14.76 3.97 8.64
C THR A 104 -13.70 3.32 9.51
N THR A 105 -13.81 2.01 9.69
CA THR A 105 -12.74 1.19 10.21
C THR A 105 -12.06 0.56 9.01
N VAL A 106 -10.78 0.86 8.82
CA VAL A 106 -9.99 0.25 7.75
C VAL A 106 -9.28 -0.97 8.34
N VAL A 107 -9.65 -2.15 7.88
CA VAL A 107 -9.02 -3.40 8.30
C VAL A 107 -8.07 -3.81 7.21
N TRP A 108 -6.79 -3.96 7.55
CA TRP A 108 -5.81 -4.30 6.52
C TRP A 108 -5.00 -5.52 6.92
N SER A 109 -4.52 -6.23 5.91
CA SER A 109 -3.65 -7.38 6.11
C SER A 109 -2.66 -7.42 4.97
N ALA A 110 -1.50 -8.00 5.23
CA ALA A 110 -0.48 -8.16 4.20
C ALA A 110 0.39 -9.34 4.53
N THR A 111 0.87 -10.01 3.48
CA THR A 111 1.92 -11.01 3.60
C THR A 111 3.09 -10.53 2.78
N ALA A 112 4.30 -10.83 3.22
CA ALA A 112 5.50 -10.39 2.51
C ALA A 112 6.59 -11.44 2.58
N ASP A 113 7.23 -11.65 1.44
CA ASP A 113 8.45 -12.43 1.35
C ASP A 113 9.57 -11.46 1.03
N VAL A 114 10.60 -11.46 1.86
CA VAL A 114 11.70 -10.51 1.76
C VAL A 114 13.00 -11.30 1.65
N SER A 115 13.89 -10.88 0.77
CA SER A 115 15.18 -11.51 0.62
C SER A 115 16.28 -10.47 0.49
N GLY A 116 17.53 -10.89 0.75
CA GLY A 116 18.68 -10.03 0.65
C GLY A 116 19.08 -9.44 1.98
N THR A 117 19.80 -8.32 1.94
CA THR A 117 20.38 -7.70 3.13
C THR A 117 19.32 -7.32 4.16
N ILE A 118 18.18 -6.79 3.72
CA ILE A 118 17.14 -6.38 4.67
C ILE A 118 16.54 -7.60 5.38
N ALA A 119 16.49 -8.75 4.72
CA ALA A 119 15.95 -9.96 5.36
C ALA A 119 16.83 -10.40 6.54
N SER A 120 18.12 -10.12 6.47
CA SER A 120 19.05 -10.52 7.53
C SER A 120 18.81 -9.75 8.83
N LEU A 121 18.05 -8.66 8.79
CA LEU A 121 17.76 -7.88 9.99
C LEU A 121 16.71 -8.56 10.87
N GLY A 122 16.02 -9.57 10.34
CA GLY A 122 15.11 -10.39 11.11
C GLY A 122 13.66 -9.89 11.11
N GLY A 123 12.77 -10.81 11.42
CA GLY A 123 11.33 -10.51 11.36
C GLY A 123 10.90 -9.45 12.35
N ARG A 124 11.52 -9.38 13.53
CA ARG A 124 11.12 -8.38 14.52
C ARG A 124 11.40 -6.96 14.02
N ALA A 125 12.59 -6.75 13.45
CA ALA A 125 12.96 -5.44 12.91
C ALA A 125 12.03 -5.06 11.75
N LEU A 126 11.75 -6.01 10.86
CA LEU A 126 10.89 -5.77 9.72
C LEU A 126 9.46 -5.46 10.14
N LYS A 127 8.94 -6.14 11.15
CA LYS A 127 7.61 -5.85 11.67
C LYS A 127 7.53 -4.48 12.31
N SER A 128 8.58 -4.10 13.04
CA SER A 128 8.64 -2.79 13.69
C SER A 128 8.63 -1.66 12.65
N VAL A 129 9.41 -1.82 11.58
CA VAL A 129 9.45 -0.84 10.50
C VAL A 129 8.09 -0.75 9.81
N THR A 130 7.48 -1.89 9.53
CA THR A 130 6.17 -1.92 8.86
C THR A 130 5.12 -1.20 9.68
N LYS A 131 5.07 -1.44 10.99
CA LYS A 131 4.14 -0.76 11.87
C LYS A 131 4.32 0.75 11.80
N ARG A 132 5.56 1.22 11.81
CA ARG A 132 5.84 2.65 11.73
C ARG A 132 5.39 3.24 10.41
N LEU A 133 5.66 2.54 9.31
CA LEU A 133 5.27 3.01 7.98
C LEU A 133 3.76 3.07 7.81
N VAL A 134 3.06 2.03 8.28
CA VAL A 134 1.59 1.99 8.21
C VAL A 134 0.98 3.11 9.04
N LYS A 135 1.51 3.34 10.24
CA LYS A 135 1.01 4.41 11.10
C LYS A 135 1.16 5.78 10.42
N LYS A 136 2.30 6.02 9.81
CA LYS A 136 2.54 7.28 9.10
C LYS A 136 1.61 7.41 7.90
N PHE A 137 1.42 6.32 7.16
CA PHE A 137 0.54 6.34 5.99
C PHE A 137 -0.87 6.76 6.38
N PHE A 138 -1.46 6.11 7.38
CA PHE A 138 -2.83 6.44 7.76
C PHE A 138 -2.95 7.81 8.41
N SER A 139 -1.92 8.24 9.13
CA SER A 139 -1.91 9.59 9.71
C SER A 139 -1.93 10.66 8.61
N LYS A 140 -1.12 10.48 7.57
CA LYS A 140 -1.10 11.42 6.45
C LYS A 140 -2.39 11.36 5.65
N MET A 141 -2.93 10.16 5.47
CA MET A 141 -4.19 9.98 4.74
C MET A 141 -5.33 10.68 5.48
N GLN A 142 -5.38 10.52 6.82
CA GLN A 142 -6.40 11.18 7.63
C GLN A 142 -6.29 12.72 7.49
N ALA A 143 -5.07 13.24 7.49
CA ALA A 143 -4.86 14.68 7.33
C ALA A 143 -5.38 15.16 5.97
N LYS A 144 -5.13 14.41 4.91
CA LYS A 144 -5.63 14.77 3.58
C LYS A 144 -7.15 14.78 3.55
N ALA A 145 -7.76 13.76 4.13
CA ALA A 145 -9.22 13.66 4.17
C ALA A 145 -9.83 14.77 5.02
N ASP A 146 -9.19 15.14 6.13
CA ASP A 146 -9.67 16.22 7.00
C ASP A 146 -9.59 17.56 6.30
N GLU A 147 -8.59 17.77 5.44
CA GLU A 147 -8.45 19.00 4.68
C GLU A 147 -9.44 19.06 3.51
N GLY A 148 -10.07 17.95 3.17
CA GLY A 148 -10.99 17.90 2.05
C GLY A 148 -10.29 18.07 0.71
N VAL A 149 -9.06 17.61 0.60
CA VAL A 149 -8.31 17.65 -0.66
C VAL A 149 -9.08 16.89 -1.73
N GLU A 150 -9.17 17.46 -2.93
CA GLU A 150 -9.85 16.79 -4.02
C GLU A 150 -9.13 15.51 -4.41
N ALA A 151 -9.87 14.43 -4.57
CA ALA A 151 -9.30 13.11 -4.87
C ALA A 151 -10.04 12.47 -6.02
N GLU A 152 -9.32 11.74 -6.86
CA GLU A 152 -9.85 11.09 -8.03
C GLU A 152 -9.55 9.61 -7.97
N SER A 153 -10.58 8.78 -8.08
CA SER A 153 -10.39 7.33 -8.06
C SER A 153 -9.84 6.89 -9.42
N GLU A 154 -8.58 6.46 -9.44
CA GLU A 154 -7.89 6.09 -10.66
C GLU A 154 -7.67 4.59 -10.81
N LEU A 155 -7.79 3.83 -9.71
CA LEU A 155 -7.41 2.43 -9.72
C LEU A 155 -8.59 1.50 -9.90
N GLU A 156 -8.41 0.48 -10.73
CA GLU A 156 -9.40 -0.56 -10.99
C GLU A 156 -8.70 -1.91 -10.98
N ALA A 157 -9.44 -2.96 -10.72
CA ALA A 157 -8.88 -4.30 -10.70
C ALA A 157 -8.44 -4.74 -12.09
N ALA A 158 -7.32 -5.44 -12.16
CA ALA A 158 -6.81 -5.99 -13.40
C ALA A 158 -7.76 -7.08 -13.92
N PRO A 159 -7.84 -7.27 -15.25
CA PRO A 159 -8.51 -8.45 -15.79
C PRO A 159 -7.85 -9.68 -15.21
N GLU A 160 -8.61 -10.75 -15.04
CA GLU A 160 -8.12 -11.94 -14.36
C GLU A 160 -6.79 -12.45 -14.92
N GLN A 161 -6.61 -12.42 -16.24
CA GLN A 161 -5.39 -12.92 -16.84
C GLN A 161 -4.20 -12.01 -16.60
N ASP A 162 -4.40 -10.78 -16.15
CA ASP A 162 -3.32 -9.84 -15.87
C ASP A 162 -3.11 -9.65 -14.38
N ALA A 163 -3.77 -10.41 -13.54
CA ALA A 163 -3.75 -10.18 -12.12
C ALA A 163 -2.51 -10.69 -11.41
N THR A 164 -1.54 -11.27 -12.12
CA THR A 164 -0.31 -11.72 -11.49
C THR A 164 0.89 -11.11 -12.19
N LEU A 165 1.90 -10.78 -11.39
CA LEU A 165 3.11 -10.15 -11.91
C LEU A 165 4.05 -11.14 -12.57
N GLU A 166 3.82 -12.44 -12.34
CA GLU A 166 4.69 -13.43 -12.92
C GLU A 166 4.08 -14.07 -14.11
N THR A 167 3.09 -13.53 -14.69
CA THR A 167 2.48 -14.10 -15.82
C THR A 167 3.32 -14.08 -17.01
N ASP A 168 4.34 -13.43 -16.96
CA ASP A 168 5.25 -13.44 -17.97
C ASP A 168 5.68 -14.76 -18.35
N ASP A 169 5.37 -15.68 -17.76
CA ASP A 169 5.71 -16.94 -18.15
C ASP A 169 5.04 -17.49 -19.24
#